data_5fc9e6d524c113400c2dac39018f7989
#
_entry.id   5fc9e6d524c113400c2dac39018f7989
#
_cell.length_a   1.000
_cell.length_b   1.000
_cell.length_c   1.000
_cell.angle_alpha   90.00
_cell.angle_beta   90.00
_cell.angle_gamma   90.00
#
_symmetry.space_group_name_H-M   'P 1'
#
loop_
_entity.id
_entity.type
_entity.pdbx_description
1 polymer ?
#
loop_
_entity_poly.entity_id
_entity_poly.type
_entity_poly.pdbx_seq_one_letter_code
_entity_poly.pdbx_strand_id
1 'polypeptide(L)'
;MTSYLIVGGSSDIARIVAKKLLDTGAAVTCLARDTSRLEDLAXSGVTVIQGDALDSNSISEAISTAADKGDGIIAGVSHLVGSIAIXPPHALSIDAFNEVISTNLSSAFLTLSLCGKSMLKMGGGRMVFTSSVAGSLGLVNHXAIAAAKGGVESMVRSAAATYAKRGIRVNAVAPGLTDTRLAATILRSDAIREASAQMIPLKRINEAEEIASTIFWLLTGAPDNLTGQIMHLDGGMSQILA
;
A
#
# COMPACT_ATOMS: atom_id res chain seq x y z
N MET A 1 20.55 -13.11 1.83
CA MET A 1 19.64 -12.82 0.68
C MET A 1 18.81 -11.60 1.01
N THR A 2 18.59 -10.70 0.03
CA THR A 2 17.71 -9.53 0.26
C THR A 2 16.28 -10.00 0.49
N SER A 3 15.58 -9.43 1.48
CA SER A 3 14.24 -9.88 1.85
C SER A 3 13.27 -8.71 1.94
N TYR A 4 12.03 -8.94 1.50
CA TYR A 4 10.95 -7.96 1.52
C TYR A 4 9.68 -8.55 2.11
N LEU A 5 8.89 -7.70 2.76
CA LEU A 5 7.59 -8.07 3.33
C LEU A 5 6.48 -7.26 2.65
N ILE A 6 5.40 -7.92 2.26
CA ILE A 6 4.20 -7.28 1.72
C ILE A 6 3.02 -7.60 2.63
N VAL A 7 2.46 -6.57 3.26
CA VAL A 7 1.26 -6.69 4.08
C VAL A 7 0.06 -6.36 3.20
N GLY A 8 -0.85 -7.32 3.06
CA GLY A 8 -1.95 -7.23 2.09
C GLY A 8 -1.57 -7.84 0.75
N GLY A 9 -0.84 -8.96 0.79
CA GLY A 9 -0.23 -9.56 -0.38
C GLY A 9 -1.17 -10.07 -1.47
N SER A 10 -2.46 -10.26 -1.15
CA SER A 10 -3.41 -10.82 -2.12
C SER A 10 -4.06 -9.79 -3.05
N SER A 11 -3.79 -8.48 -2.85
CA SER A 11 -4.33 -7.46 -3.76
C SER A 11 -3.65 -7.54 -5.13
N ASP A 12 -4.32 -7.03 -6.16
CA ASP A 12 -3.80 -7.10 -7.53
C ASP A 12 -2.42 -6.42 -7.63
N ILE A 13 -2.31 -5.23 -7.05
CA ILE A 13 -1.04 -4.48 -7.08
C ILE A 13 0.04 -5.25 -6.29
N ALA A 14 -0.31 -5.77 -5.09
CA ALA A 14 0.64 -6.49 -4.25
C ALA A 14 1.22 -7.72 -4.96
N ARG A 15 0.38 -8.45 -5.70
CA ARG A 15 0.82 -9.63 -6.43
C ARG A 15 1.87 -9.27 -7.49
N ILE A 16 1.67 -8.14 -8.18
CA ILE A 16 2.64 -7.67 -9.17
C ILE A 16 3.95 -7.25 -8.49
N VAL A 17 3.86 -6.53 -7.36
CA VAL A 17 5.05 -6.13 -6.58
C VAL A 17 5.82 -7.38 -6.14
N ALA A 18 5.11 -8.39 -5.62
CA ALA A 18 5.73 -9.64 -5.15
C ALA A 18 6.50 -10.32 -6.28
N LYS A 19 5.87 -10.41 -7.46
CA LYS A 19 6.52 -11.03 -8.62
C LYS A 19 7.77 -10.25 -9.04
N LYS A 20 7.67 -8.92 -9.12
CA LYS A 20 8.82 -8.08 -9.50
C LYS A 20 9.99 -8.27 -8.52
N LEU A 21 9.69 -8.32 -7.22
CA LEU A 21 10.74 -8.53 -6.20
C LEU A 21 11.34 -9.93 -6.34
N LEU A 22 10.50 -10.95 -6.51
CA LEU A 22 10.96 -12.32 -6.68
C LEU A 22 11.88 -12.45 -7.90
N ASP A 23 11.53 -11.78 -9.01
CA ASP A 23 12.32 -11.82 -10.25
C ASP A 23 13.72 -11.21 -10.08
N THR A 24 13.96 -10.44 -9.01
CA THR A 24 15.34 -9.95 -8.69
C THR A 24 16.16 -10.99 -7.93
N GLY A 25 15.57 -12.11 -7.55
CA GLY A 25 16.22 -13.10 -6.69
C GLY A 25 16.05 -12.81 -5.20
N ALA A 26 15.20 -11.85 -4.84
CA ALA A 26 14.95 -11.55 -3.43
C ALA A 26 13.99 -12.56 -2.80
N ALA A 27 14.10 -12.73 -1.49
CA ALA A 27 13.08 -13.44 -0.72
C ALA A 27 11.88 -12.49 -0.53
N VAL A 28 10.68 -13.03 -0.73
CA VAL A 28 9.44 -12.24 -0.58
C VAL A 28 8.50 -12.98 0.36
N THR A 29 8.02 -12.28 1.38
CA THR A 29 7.01 -12.79 2.31
C THR A 29 5.75 -11.97 2.14
N CYS A 30 4.60 -12.62 1.97
CA CYS A 30 3.30 -11.96 1.83
C CYS A 30 2.38 -12.35 2.98
N LEU A 31 1.81 -11.36 3.67
CA LEU A 31 0.78 -11.57 4.68
C LEU A 31 -0.58 -11.27 4.04
N ALA A 32 -1.54 -12.19 4.16
CA ALA A 32 -2.90 -11.99 3.63
C ALA A 32 -3.91 -12.81 4.41
N ARG A 33 -5.13 -12.30 4.52
CA ARG A 33 -6.23 -13.05 5.16
C ARG A 33 -6.68 -14.22 4.27
N ASP A 34 -6.85 -13.96 2.99
CA ASP A 34 -7.20 -14.96 1.98
C ASP A 34 -5.98 -15.27 1.15
N THR A 35 -5.42 -16.46 1.35
CA THR A 35 -4.19 -16.87 0.67
C THR A 35 -4.46 -17.62 -0.64
N SER A 36 -5.73 -17.90 -0.97
CA SER A 36 -6.07 -18.62 -2.20
C SER A 36 -5.53 -17.92 -3.46
N ARG A 37 -5.44 -16.60 -3.41
CA ARG A 37 -4.93 -15.80 -4.54
C ARG A 37 -3.41 -15.75 -4.60
N LEU A 38 -2.74 -16.41 -3.65
CA LEU A 38 -1.26 -16.41 -3.62
C LEU A 38 -0.66 -17.79 -3.95
N GLU A 39 -1.51 -18.76 -4.32
CA GLU A 39 -1.04 -20.13 -4.59
C GLU A 39 -0.01 -20.17 -5.71
N ASP A 40 -0.23 -19.44 -6.78
CA ASP A 40 0.71 -19.37 -7.90
C ASP A 40 2.03 -18.70 -7.51
N LEU A 41 1.96 -17.69 -6.68
CA LEU A 41 3.16 -17.00 -6.18
C LEU A 41 3.90 -17.88 -5.18
N ALA A 42 3.20 -18.62 -4.36
CA ALA A 42 3.82 -19.62 -3.49
C ALA A 42 4.56 -20.68 -4.28
N UNK A 43 4.09 -20.87 -5.23
CA UNK A 43 4.64 -21.75 -6.02
C UNK A 43 5.77 -21.30 -6.67
N SER A 44 5.79 -20.12 -6.92
CA SER A 44 7.00 -19.49 -7.51
C SER A 44 8.08 -19.14 -6.49
N GLY A 45 7.82 -19.37 -5.21
CA GLY A 45 8.81 -19.14 -4.17
C GLY A 45 8.49 -18.05 -3.16
N VAL A 46 7.34 -17.40 -3.28
CA VAL A 46 6.89 -16.43 -2.26
C VAL A 46 6.48 -17.19 -0.99
N THR A 47 6.95 -16.71 0.16
CA THR A 47 6.51 -17.26 1.45
C THR A 47 5.18 -16.60 1.81
N VAL A 48 4.16 -17.39 2.08
CA VAL A 48 2.81 -16.90 2.36
C VAL A 48 2.47 -17.15 3.82
N ILE A 49 2.06 -16.09 4.51
CA ILE A 49 1.58 -16.14 5.90
C ILE A 49 0.09 -15.79 5.87
N GLN A 50 -0.74 -16.66 6.42
CA GLN A 50 -2.15 -16.34 6.56
C GLN A 50 -2.36 -15.57 7.87
N GLY A 51 -2.95 -14.39 7.79
CA GLY A 51 -3.19 -13.57 8.98
C GLY A 51 -3.83 -12.24 8.64
N ASP A 52 -4.12 -11.48 9.67
CA ASP A 52 -4.83 -10.21 9.56
C ASP A 52 -3.89 -9.04 9.87
N ALA A 53 -3.89 -8.04 9.01
CA ALA A 53 -3.09 -6.82 9.20
C ALA A 53 -3.56 -5.98 10.40
N LEU A 54 -4.69 -6.33 11.00
CA LEU A 54 -5.17 -5.73 12.26
C LEU A 54 -4.77 -6.55 13.50
N ASP A 55 -4.06 -7.65 13.30
CA ASP A 55 -3.59 -8.50 14.40
C ASP A 55 -2.06 -8.38 14.52
N SER A 56 -1.60 -7.88 15.66
CA SER A 56 -0.17 -7.68 15.91
C SER A 56 0.63 -8.97 15.85
N ASN A 57 0.02 -10.09 16.25
CA ASN A 57 0.71 -11.39 16.17
C ASN A 57 0.93 -11.83 14.73
N SER A 58 -0.06 -11.62 13.87
CA SER A 58 0.06 -11.92 12.42
C SER A 58 1.20 -11.12 11.80
N ILE A 59 1.26 -9.81 12.08
CA ILE A 59 2.32 -8.96 11.52
C ILE A 59 3.68 -9.35 12.10
N SER A 60 3.75 -9.64 13.40
CA SER A 60 5.01 -10.04 14.05
C SER A 60 5.55 -11.35 13.46
N GLU A 61 4.66 -12.32 13.21
CA GLU A 61 5.05 -13.57 12.55
C GLU A 61 5.60 -13.31 11.14
N ALA A 62 4.91 -12.46 10.38
CA ALA A 62 5.36 -12.13 9.02
C ALA A 62 6.72 -11.41 9.04
N ILE A 63 6.94 -10.51 10.01
CA ILE A 63 8.22 -9.83 10.17
C ILE A 63 9.32 -10.83 10.49
N SER A 64 9.08 -11.73 11.46
CA SER A 64 10.07 -12.73 11.84
C SER A 64 10.44 -13.63 10.66
N THR A 65 9.42 -14.10 9.94
CA THR A 65 9.62 -14.95 8.77
C THR A 65 10.43 -14.24 7.69
N ALA A 66 10.07 -12.97 7.39
CA ALA A 66 10.79 -12.20 6.37
C ALA A 66 12.25 -11.95 6.81
N ALA A 67 12.46 -11.63 8.08
CA ALA A 67 13.81 -11.40 8.61
C ALA A 67 14.67 -12.68 8.52
N ASP A 68 14.09 -13.82 8.86
CA ASP A 68 14.82 -15.10 8.79
C ASP A 68 15.28 -15.39 7.36
N LYS A 69 14.47 -15.04 6.36
CA LYS A 69 14.83 -15.21 4.94
C LYS A 69 15.90 -14.22 4.50
N GLY A 70 16.08 -13.13 5.22
CA GLY A 70 17.01 -12.05 4.89
C GLY A 70 18.23 -11.99 5.81
N ASP A 71 18.61 -13.09 6.41
CA ASP A 71 19.76 -13.14 7.32
C ASP A 71 19.62 -12.12 8.48
N GLY A 72 18.40 -11.98 8.97
CA GLY A 72 18.05 -11.07 10.06
C GLY A 72 17.62 -9.68 9.62
N ILE A 73 17.55 -9.42 8.31
CA ILE A 73 17.27 -8.08 7.78
C ILE A 73 16.09 -8.10 6.81
N ILE A 74 15.20 -7.13 6.93
CA ILE A 74 14.16 -6.86 5.95
C ILE A 74 14.54 -5.55 5.25
N ALA A 75 14.82 -5.62 3.95
CA ALA A 75 15.23 -4.45 3.18
C ALA A 75 14.07 -3.47 2.97
N GLY A 76 12.87 -4.01 2.84
CA GLY A 76 11.70 -3.14 2.65
C GLY A 76 10.39 -3.82 2.97
N VAL A 77 9.41 -2.99 3.29
CA VAL A 77 8.03 -3.40 3.60
C VAL A 77 7.07 -2.55 2.78
N SER A 78 6.06 -3.18 2.18
CA SER A 78 4.97 -2.46 1.52
C SER A 78 3.65 -2.84 2.17
N HIS A 79 2.79 -1.84 2.43
CA HIS A 79 1.45 -2.04 2.98
C HIS A 79 0.43 -1.76 1.87
N LEU A 80 -0.36 -2.78 1.54
CA LEU A 80 -1.33 -2.74 0.44
C LEU A 80 -2.70 -3.28 0.89
N VAL A 81 -3.06 -3.00 2.15
CA VAL A 81 -4.37 -3.33 2.69
C VAL A 81 -5.29 -2.14 2.51
N GLY A 82 -6.49 -2.35 1.98
CA GLY A 82 -7.43 -1.25 1.84
C GLY A 82 -8.84 -1.71 1.53
N SER A 83 -9.75 -0.78 1.68
CA SER A 83 -11.15 -0.95 1.34
C SER A 83 -11.69 0.37 0.79
N ILE A 84 -12.84 0.33 0.14
CA ILE A 84 -13.51 1.50 -0.41
C ILE A 84 -14.95 1.51 0.12
N ALA A 85 -15.40 2.68 0.66
CA ALA A 85 -16.78 2.93 1.03
C ALA A 85 -17.13 4.33 0.56
N ILE A 86 -18.10 4.41 -0.35
CA ILE A 86 -18.55 5.67 -0.96
C ILE A 86 -20.01 5.91 -0.59
N UNK A 87 -20.11 6.75 0.35
CA UNK A 87 -21.29 6.98 0.86
C UNK A 87 -21.24 8.28 1.28
N PRO A 88 -22.43 9.10 1.06
CA PRO A 88 -22.41 10.45 1.64
C PRO A 88 -22.38 10.40 3.18
N PRO A 89 -21.80 11.45 3.81
CA PRO A 89 -21.58 11.40 5.28
C PRO A 89 -22.83 11.13 6.09
N HIS A 90 -23.96 11.71 5.69
CA HIS A 90 -25.21 11.55 6.44
C HIS A 90 -25.83 10.15 6.29
N ALA A 91 -25.35 9.35 5.36
CA ALA A 91 -25.81 7.98 5.14
C ALA A 91 -24.82 6.91 5.60
N LEU A 92 -23.62 7.34 6.02
CA LEU A 92 -22.59 6.39 6.49
C LEU A 92 -22.69 6.25 8.00
N SER A 93 -22.87 5.03 8.50
CA SER A 93 -22.91 4.79 9.95
C SER A 93 -21.52 4.99 10.57
N ILE A 94 -21.50 5.25 11.87
CA ILE A 94 -20.23 5.37 12.59
C ILE A 94 -19.46 4.03 12.55
N ASP A 95 -20.15 2.92 12.59
CA ASP A 95 -19.51 1.59 12.53
C ASP A 95 -18.84 1.39 11.16
N ALA A 96 -19.54 1.73 10.07
CA ALA A 96 -18.94 1.63 8.73
C ALA A 96 -17.76 2.58 8.57
N PHE A 97 -17.86 3.81 9.13
CA PHE A 97 -16.73 4.74 9.13
C PHE A 97 -15.54 4.12 9.87
N ASN A 98 -15.77 3.59 11.08
CA ASN A 98 -14.71 2.98 11.89
C ASN A 98 -14.08 1.78 11.18
N GLU A 99 -14.87 1.00 10.44
CA GLU A 99 -14.35 -0.13 9.67
C GLU A 99 -13.38 0.36 8.57
N VAL A 100 -13.73 1.45 7.88
CA VAL A 100 -12.83 2.03 6.87
C VAL A 100 -11.53 2.54 7.52
N ILE A 101 -11.64 3.24 8.65
CA ILE A 101 -10.47 3.70 9.40
C ILE A 101 -9.59 2.52 9.83
N SER A 102 -10.20 1.49 10.40
CA SER A 102 -9.46 0.31 10.87
C SER A 102 -8.72 -0.37 9.73
N THR A 103 -9.45 -0.67 8.66
CA THR A 103 -8.87 -1.40 7.52
C THR A 103 -7.74 -0.62 6.85
N ASN A 104 -7.92 0.69 6.63
CA ASN A 104 -7.00 1.49 5.82
C ASN A 104 -5.92 2.19 6.64
N LEU A 105 -6.25 2.70 7.82
CA LEU A 105 -5.31 3.52 8.61
C LEU A 105 -4.74 2.75 9.80
N SER A 106 -5.57 2.09 10.60
CA SER A 106 -5.06 1.38 11.77
C SER A 106 -4.13 0.23 11.36
N SER A 107 -4.46 -0.49 10.29
CA SER A 107 -3.58 -1.55 9.78
C SER A 107 -2.24 -0.99 9.30
N ALA A 108 -2.27 0.19 8.68
CA ALA A 108 -1.04 0.87 8.24
C ALA A 108 -0.20 1.29 9.45
N PHE A 109 -0.84 1.85 10.48
CA PHE A 109 -0.12 2.22 11.71
C PHE A 109 0.49 0.99 12.37
N LEU A 110 -0.24 -0.10 12.48
CA LEU A 110 0.27 -1.31 13.10
C LEU A 110 1.49 -1.85 12.34
N THR A 111 1.41 -1.85 11.00
CA THR A 111 2.55 -2.21 10.15
C THR A 111 3.74 -1.27 10.41
N LEU A 112 3.49 0.04 10.40
CA LEU A 112 4.54 1.04 10.64
C LEU A 112 5.22 0.82 11.99
N SER A 113 4.43 0.61 13.03
CA SER A 113 4.92 0.47 14.40
C SER A 113 5.80 -0.76 14.57
N LEU A 114 5.30 -1.92 14.10
CA LEU A 114 6.02 -3.18 14.31
C LEU A 114 7.23 -3.30 13.38
N CYS A 115 7.09 -2.90 12.12
CA CYS A 115 8.21 -2.91 11.18
C CYS A 115 9.25 -1.85 11.57
N GLY A 116 8.82 -0.69 12.03
CA GLY A 116 9.75 0.35 12.50
C GLY A 116 10.59 -0.16 13.67
N LYS A 117 9.95 -0.80 14.64
CA LYS A 117 10.67 -1.40 15.78
C LYS A 117 11.73 -2.41 15.31
N SER A 118 11.37 -3.23 14.32
CA SER A 118 12.27 -4.23 13.77
C SER A 118 13.42 -3.57 12.98
N MET A 119 13.09 -2.62 12.09
CA MET A 119 14.09 -1.94 11.26
C MET A 119 15.08 -1.12 12.08
N LEU A 120 14.66 -0.57 13.23
CA LEU A 120 15.59 0.12 14.13
C LEU A 120 16.69 -0.82 14.61
N LYS A 121 16.34 -2.07 14.88
CA LYS A 121 17.32 -3.09 15.30
C LYS A 121 18.19 -3.57 14.14
N MET A 122 17.63 -3.57 12.93
CA MET A 122 18.33 -4.02 11.72
C MET A 122 19.24 -2.94 11.11
N GLY A 123 19.13 -1.69 11.57
CA GLY A 123 19.96 -0.61 11.07
C GLY A 123 19.39 0.16 9.90
N GLY A 124 18.12 -0.03 9.57
CA GLY A 124 17.48 0.72 8.49
C GLY A 124 16.50 -0.10 7.69
N GLY A 125 16.02 0.48 6.60
CA GLY A 125 15.07 -0.17 5.69
C GLY A 125 14.18 0.84 4.99
N ARG A 126 13.29 0.33 4.15
CA ARG A 126 12.35 1.17 3.39
C ARG A 126 10.92 0.71 3.64
N MET A 127 10.02 1.67 3.87
CA MET A 127 8.59 1.38 4.01
C MET A 127 7.82 2.17 2.96
N VAL A 128 6.90 1.50 2.28
CA VAL A 128 6.05 2.11 1.26
C VAL A 128 4.60 1.84 1.61
N PHE A 129 3.86 2.91 1.89
CA PHE A 129 2.43 2.84 2.20
C PHE A 129 1.60 3.21 0.98
N THR A 130 0.31 2.89 1.02
CA THR A 130 -0.59 3.19 -0.08
C THR A 130 -1.69 4.13 0.39
N SER A 131 -1.65 5.36 -0.11
CA SER A 131 -2.70 6.33 0.06
C SER A 131 -3.69 6.21 -1.12
N SER A 132 -4.21 7.32 -1.57
CA SER A 132 -5.19 7.45 -2.65
C SER A 132 -5.25 8.91 -3.06
N VAL A 133 -5.65 9.17 -4.29
CA VAL A 133 -5.99 10.54 -4.71
C VAL A 133 -7.01 11.17 -3.74
N ALA A 134 -7.88 10.36 -3.15
CA ALA A 134 -8.88 10.82 -2.18
C ALA A 134 -8.26 11.33 -0.87
N GLY A 135 -7.01 10.99 -0.59
CA GLY A 135 -6.31 11.50 0.59
C GLY A 135 -5.89 12.96 0.45
N SER A 136 -5.80 13.46 -0.78
CA SER A 136 -5.32 14.82 -1.08
C SER A 136 -6.33 15.67 -1.82
N LEU A 137 -7.29 15.06 -2.53
CA LEU A 137 -8.27 15.76 -3.36
C LEU A 137 -9.68 15.48 -2.83
N GLY A 138 -10.50 16.53 -2.70
CA GLY A 138 -11.89 16.37 -2.27
C GLY A 138 -12.73 15.69 -3.34
N LEU A 139 -13.16 14.47 -3.09
CA LEU A 139 -14.02 13.72 -3.99
C LEU A 139 -15.38 13.49 -3.36
N VAL A 140 -16.43 13.57 -4.17
CA VAL A 140 -17.80 13.44 -3.71
C VAL A 140 -18.00 12.08 -3.02
N ASN A 141 -18.60 12.09 -1.83
CA ASN A 141 -18.97 10.89 -1.07
C ASN A 141 -17.80 10.06 -0.55
N HIS A 142 -16.61 10.59 -0.57
CA HIS A 142 -15.42 9.87 -0.12
C HIS A 142 -15.02 10.19 1.32
N UNK A 143 -15.75 10.37 2.13
CA UNK A 143 -15.55 10.75 3.33
C UNK A 143 -14.69 10.00 4.10
N ALA A 144 -15.09 8.83 4.28
CA ALA A 144 -14.33 7.92 5.15
C ALA A 144 -12.95 7.59 4.59
N ILE A 145 -12.87 7.24 3.31
CA ILE A 145 -11.58 6.88 2.69
C ILE A 145 -10.64 8.11 2.66
N ALA A 146 -11.17 9.31 2.48
CA ALA A 146 -10.37 10.53 2.52
C ALA A 146 -9.75 10.74 3.90
N ALA A 147 -10.52 10.53 4.96
CA ALA A 147 -10.02 10.62 6.33
C ALA A 147 -8.91 9.59 6.58
N ALA A 148 -9.15 8.34 6.17
CA ALA A 148 -8.18 7.27 6.38
C ALA A 148 -6.90 7.51 5.58
N LYS A 149 -7.02 7.84 4.30
CA LYS A 149 -5.85 7.98 3.43
C LYS A 149 -5.11 9.31 3.67
N GLY A 150 -5.83 10.38 4.01
CA GLY A 150 -5.19 11.61 4.50
C GLY A 150 -4.40 11.35 5.76
N GLY A 151 -4.95 10.50 6.65
CA GLY A 151 -4.25 10.04 7.84
C GLY A 151 -2.98 9.27 7.50
N VAL A 152 -3.03 8.38 6.50
CA VAL A 152 -1.85 7.65 6.05
C VAL A 152 -0.77 8.62 5.57
N GLU A 153 -1.14 9.62 4.77
CA GLU A 153 -0.17 10.60 4.25
C GLU A 153 0.52 11.38 5.37
N SER A 154 -0.27 11.86 6.34
CA SER A 154 0.28 12.60 7.48
C SER A 154 1.15 11.69 8.34
N MET A 155 0.72 10.46 8.56
CA MET A 155 1.48 9.46 9.30
C MET A 155 2.84 9.18 8.63
N VAL A 156 2.86 9.05 7.30
CA VAL A 156 4.08 8.81 6.52
C VAL A 156 5.07 9.97 6.72
N ARG A 157 4.61 11.22 6.62
CA ARG A 157 5.48 12.39 6.81
C ARG A 157 6.05 12.43 8.24
N SER A 158 5.22 12.16 9.23
CA SER A 158 5.65 12.14 10.63
C SER A 158 6.64 11.01 10.90
N ALA A 159 6.37 9.83 10.35
CA ALA A 159 7.26 8.66 10.50
C ALA A 159 8.61 8.93 9.82
N ALA A 160 8.59 9.52 8.63
CA ALA A 160 9.82 9.88 7.92
C ALA A 160 10.68 10.81 8.78
N ALA A 161 10.06 11.82 9.41
CA ALA A 161 10.78 12.73 10.32
C ALA A 161 11.38 11.99 11.51
N THR A 162 10.59 11.08 12.10
CA THR A 162 11.03 10.30 13.27
C THR A 162 12.25 9.43 12.94
N TYR A 163 12.24 8.82 11.76
CA TYR A 163 13.21 7.79 11.40
C TYR A 163 14.34 8.28 10.49
N ALA A 164 14.35 9.56 10.10
CA ALA A 164 15.30 10.10 9.13
C ALA A 164 16.75 9.77 9.47
N LYS A 165 17.12 9.92 10.75
CA LYS A 165 18.51 9.71 11.22
C LYS A 165 18.80 8.24 11.53
N ARG A 166 17.85 7.35 11.30
CA ARG A 166 17.97 5.94 11.68
C ARG A 166 18.03 5.02 10.46
N GLY A 167 18.28 5.59 9.27
CA GLY A 167 18.43 4.80 8.07
C GLY A 167 17.12 4.22 7.52
N ILE A 168 15.96 4.67 8.01
CA ILE A 168 14.66 4.18 7.57
C ILE A 168 14.01 5.25 6.70
N ARG A 169 13.61 4.87 5.48
CA ARG A 169 12.91 5.76 4.54
C ARG A 169 11.44 5.37 4.51
N VAL A 170 10.56 6.35 4.63
CA VAL A 170 9.11 6.11 4.67
C VAL A 170 8.44 6.98 3.62
N ASN A 171 7.79 6.36 2.65
CA ASN A 171 7.13 7.04 1.54
C ASN A 171 5.77 6.39 1.27
N ALA A 172 4.96 7.01 0.44
CA ALA A 172 3.69 6.46 0.02
C ALA A 172 3.45 6.71 -1.46
N VAL A 173 2.66 5.83 -2.07
CA VAL A 173 2.04 6.11 -3.37
C VAL A 173 0.59 6.54 -3.12
N ALA A 174 0.08 7.43 -3.95
CA ALA A 174 -1.31 7.89 -3.90
C ALA A 174 -1.95 7.67 -5.27
N PRO A 175 -2.47 6.45 -5.52
CA PRO A 175 -3.09 6.16 -6.80
C PRO A 175 -4.41 6.90 -7.00
N GLY A 176 -4.67 7.29 -8.23
CA GLY A 176 -6.02 7.61 -8.69
C GLY A 176 -6.77 6.32 -8.99
N LEU A 177 -7.86 6.43 -9.73
CA LEU A 177 -8.65 5.26 -10.10
C LEU A 177 -7.79 4.30 -10.91
N THR A 178 -7.72 3.07 -10.43
CA THR A 178 -6.85 2.02 -10.98
C THR A 178 -7.67 0.78 -11.28
N ASP A 179 -7.42 0.15 -12.41
CA ASP A 179 -8.15 -1.04 -12.83
C ASP A 179 -7.70 -2.24 -11.99
N THR A 180 -8.47 -2.50 -10.92
CA THR A 180 -8.21 -3.59 -9.98
C THR A 180 -9.53 -4.18 -9.53
N ARG A 181 -9.49 -5.35 -8.91
CA ARG A 181 -10.67 -5.95 -8.29
C ARG A 181 -11.30 -5.04 -7.23
N LEU A 182 -10.46 -4.30 -6.51
CA LEU A 182 -10.97 -3.36 -5.50
C LEU A 182 -11.85 -2.28 -6.14
N ALA A 183 -11.51 -1.85 -7.34
CA ALA A 183 -12.26 -0.81 -8.06
C ALA A 183 -13.41 -1.37 -8.91
N ALA A 184 -13.59 -2.70 -8.95
CA ALA A 184 -14.57 -3.32 -9.86
C ALA A 184 -15.99 -2.82 -9.63
N THR A 185 -16.37 -2.55 -8.38
CA THR A 185 -17.70 -2.03 -8.06
C THR A 185 -17.91 -0.60 -8.58
N ILE A 186 -16.82 0.16 -8.72
CA ILE A 186 -16.85 1.50 -9.29
C ILE A 186 -16.88 1.39 -10.82
N LEU A 187 -16.01 0.55 -11.38
CA LEU A 187 -15.80 0.41 -12.82
C LEU A 187 -16.71 -0.66 -13.44
N ARG A 188 -18.00 -0.64 -13.06
CA ARG A 188 -18.92 -1.73 -13.37
C ARG A 188 -19.48 -1.73 -14.81
N SER A 189 -19.21 -0.67 -15.57
CA SER A 189 -19.64 -0.61 -16.97
C SER A 189 -18.67 0.23 -17.80
N ASP A 190 -18.67 0.01 -19.11
CA ASP A 190 -17.81 0.78 -20.01
C ASP A 190 -18.15 2.28 -19.98
N ALA A 191 -19.44 2.60 -19.85
CA ALA A 191 -19.88 4.00 -19.76
C ALA A 191 -19.31 4.68 -18.52
N ILE A 192 -19.31 3.99 -17.37
CA ILE A 192 -18.75 4.53 -16.12
C ILE A 192 -17.23 4.63 -16.24
N ARG A 193 -16.57 3.64 -16.82
CA ARG A 193 -15.13 3.68 -17.09
C ARG A 193 -14.77 4.93 -17.90
N GLU A 194 -15.49 5.15 -19.00
CA GLU A 194 -15.23 6.27 -19.89
C GLU A 194 -15.47 7.60 -19.16
N ALA A 195 -16.60 7.72 -18.46
CA ALA A 195 -16.91 8.94 -17.72
C ALA A 195 -15.83 9.24 -16.67
N SER A 196 -15.36 8.20 -15.97
CA SER A 196 -14.30 8.35 -14.98
C SER A 196 -12.99 8.80 -15.63
N ALA A 197 -12.65 8.21 -16.77
CA ALA A 197 -11.45 8.57 -17.49
C ALA A 197 -11.46 10.04 -17.93
N GLN A 198 -12.64 10.54 -18.36
CA GLN A 198 -12.76 11.93 -18.80
C GLN A 198 -12.52 12.94 -17.68
N MET A 199 -12.65 12.56 -16.43
CA MET A 199 -12.36 13.42 -15.28
C MET A 199 -10.86 13.57 -15.00
N ILE A 200 -10.04 12.72 -15.61
CA ILE A 200 -8.59 12.66 -15.37
C ILE A 200 -7.90 13.44 -16.50
N PRO A 201 -6.92 14.31 -16.20
CA PRO A 201 -6.21 15.05 -17.27
C PRO A 201 -5.64 14.16 -18.37
N LEU A 202 -5.07 12.99 -18.05
CA LEU A 202 -4.54 12.07 -19.06
C LEU A 202 -5.62 11.25 -19.77
N LYS A 203 -6.90 11.44 -19.41
CA LYS A 203 -8.07 10.80 -20.05
C LYS A 203 -8.01 9.26 -20.04
N ARG A 204 -7.44 8.71 -18.98
CA ARG A 204 -7.44 7.25 -18.79
C ARG A 204 -7.30 6.92 -17.30
N ILE A 205 -7.72 5.73 -16.92
CA ILE A 205 -7.51 5.20 -15.59
C ILE A 205 -6.13 4.50 -15.53
N ASN A 206 -5.63 4.26 -14.34
CA ASN A 206 -4.33 3.59 -14.15
C ASN A 206 -4.44 2.09 -14.40
N GLU A 207 -3.34 1.52 -14.87
CA GLU A 207 -3.12 0.08 -14.80
C GLU A 207 -2.47 -0.27 -13.47
N ALA A 208 -2.81 -1.45 -12.92
CA ALA A 208 -2.21 -1.92 -11.67
C ALA A 208 -0.69 -1.97 -11.74
N GLU A 209 -0.16 -2.30 -12.92
CA GLU A 209 1.29 -2.37 -13.18
C GLU A 209 1.99 -1.03 -12.92
N GLU A 210 1.35 0.10 -13.23
CA GLU A 210 1.96 1.42 -13.03
C GLU A 210 2.19 1.69 -11.54
N ILE A 211 1.19 1.35 -10.72
CA ILE A 211 1.31 1.53 -9.27
C ILE A 211 2.37 0.57 -8.70
N ALA A 212 2.30 -0.69 -9.14
CA ALA A 212 3.24 -1.72 -8.66
C ALA A 212 4.68 -1.37 -9.02
N SER A 213 4.92 -0.86 -10.21
CA SER A 213 6.27 -0.47 -10.65
C SER A 213 6.83 0.67 -9.79
N THR A 214 5.98 1.61 -9.40
CA THR A 214 6.41 2.72 -8.53
C THR A 214 6.73 2.21 -7.13
N ILE A 215 5.90 1.32 -6.59
CA ILE A 215 6.17 0.71 -5.28
C ILE A 215 7.48 -0.08 -5.33
N PHE A 216 7.68 -0.88 -6.37
CA PHE A 216 8.89 -1.65 -6.57
C PHE A 216 10.12 -0.71 -6.60
N TRP A 217 10.05 0.38 -7.35
CA TRP A 217 11.15 1.35 -7.41
C TRP A 217 11.42 1.98 -6.05
N LEU A 218 10.37 2.35 -5.31
CA LEU A 218 10.54 2.93 -3.96
C LEU A 218 11.20 1.93 -3.01
N LEU A 219 10.91 0.64 -3.16
CA LEU A 219 11.50 -0.40 -2.31
C LEU A 219 12.96 -0.71 -2.68
N THR A 220 13.32 -0.60 -3.97
CA THR A 220 14.59 -1.17 -4.46
C THR A 220 15.56 -0.14 -5.04
N GLY A 221 15.07 0.81 -5.84
CA GLY A 221 15.92 1.67 -6.67
C GLY A 221 15.85 3.15 -6.39
N ALA A 222 14.94 3.60 -5.53
CA ALA A 222 14.83 5.04 -5.25
C ALA A 222 16.07 5.56 -4.53
N PRO A 223 16.51 6.79 -4.82
CA PRO A 223 17.66 7.36 -4.12
C PRO A 223 17.43 7.42 -2.61
N ASP A 224 18.49 7.26 -1.85
CA ASP A 224 18.40 7.26 -0.39
C ASP A 224 17.97 8.62 0.19
N ASN A 225 18.02 9.67 -0.62
CA ASN A 225 17.60 11.02 -0.23
C ASN A 225 16.08 11.22 -0.31
N LEU A 226 15.33 10.18 -0.69
CA LEU A 226 13.88 10.28 -0.89
C LEU A 226 13.14 9.68 0.31
N THR A 227 12.53 10.55 1.13
CA THR A 227 11.73 10.13 2.28
C THR A 227 10.65 11.16 2.57
N GLY A 228 9.54 10.73 3.15
CA GLY A 228 8.41 11.60 3.49
C GLY A 228 7.57 12.00 2.30
N GLN A 229 7.73 11.33 1.14
CA GLN A 229 7.08 11.73 -0.09
C GLN A 229 5.78 10.96 -0.31
N ILE A 230 4.80 11.64 -0.88
CA ILE A 230 3.54 11.06 -1.34
C ILE A 230 3.56 11.17 -2.86
N MET A 231 3.73 10.05 -3.55
CA MET A 231 3.85 10.06 -5.00
C MET A 231 2.49 9.81 -5.64
N HIS A 232 1.95 10.85 -6.23
CA HIS A 232 0.63 10.79 -6.88
C HIS A 232 0.75 10.13 -8.25
N LEU A 233 -0.04 9.06 -8.43
CA LEU A 233 -0.16 8.32 -9.69
C LEU A 233 -1.63 8.38 -10.08
N ASP A 234 -2.06 9.53 -10.58
CA ASP A 234 -3.47 9.83 -10.78
C ASP A 234 -3.75 10.53 -12.12
N GLY A 235 -2.80 10.47 -13.04
CA GLY A 235 -2.95 11.11 -14.34
C GLY A 235 -3.04 12.63 -14.26
N GLY A 236 -2.53 13.22 -13.19
CA GLY A 236 -2.57 14.67 -12.96
C GLY A 236 -3.79 15.16 -12.21
N MET A 237 -4.71 14.25 -11.85
CA MET A 237 -6.02 14.64 -11.31
C MET A 237 -5.93 15.57 -10.10
N SER A 238 -4.97 15.34 -9.19
CA SER A 238 -4.86 16.15 -7.97
C SER A 238 -3.95 17.36 -8.09
N GLN A 239 -3.24 17.53 -9.21
CA GLN A 239 -2.17 18.53 -9.29
C GLN A 239 -2.29 19.52 -10.45
N ILE A 240 -2.98 19.17 -11.53
CA ILE A 240 -3.03 20.03 -12.70
C ILE A 240 -4.47 20.23 -13.18
N LEU A 241 -4.71 21.33 -13.84
CA LEU A 241 -5.96 21.65 -14.54
C LEU A 241 -5.68 21.54 -16.04
N ALA A 242 -6.47 20.70 -16.75
CA ALA A 242 -6.31 20.49 -18.18
C ALA A 242 -7.65 20.51 -18.91
#